data_4c90e53a887ed19613c36b404e290b5d
#
_entry.id   4c90e53a887ed19613c36b404e290b5d
#
_cell.length_a   1.000
_cell.length_b   1.000
_cell.length_c   1.000
_cell.angle_alpha   90.00
_cell.angle_beta   90.00
_cell.angle_gamma   90.00
#
_symmetry.space_group_name_H-M   'P 1'
#
loop_
_entity.id
_entity.type
_entity.pdbx_description
1 polymer ?
#
loop_
_entity_poly.entity_id
_entity_poly.type
_entity_poly.pdbx_seq_one_letter_code
_entity_poly.pdbx_strand_id
1 'polypeptide(L)'
;MGMHHVSVGTEATANSWPSDILDYVFKESLREGAMVNSLASEPDLGSPRGGGRPATTLVPGSTKGDWVLNGRKTWSTLSPALTFAITFAAVEDGSNDTARIIVRMNTPGVTIEETWNSMSMRSTGSHDVVFSDVILHEEDFISRSNPTSGFSEKKGGDVWFPLLNSAVSLGVASAARDYAVNFAKNRKPTGAPNPISHIPNIREQAAKMEMKLVQAKRGLFSCTEDWEQFPDERDDFGDLIAMTKLHSVQTAIDITDMAMRIVGAVALEKTRPIERYFRDVRSALNNPPLEARALEQIASTVFESD
;
A
#
# COMPACT_ATOMS: atom_id res chain seq x y z
N MET A 1 -6.20 5.87 4.65
CA MET A 1 -6.57 6.59 3.39
C MET A 1 -5.91 5.97 2.16
N GLY A 2 -4.57 5.76 2.12
CA GLY A 2 -3.89 5.25 0.92
C GLY A 2 -4.51 3.99 0.31
N MET A 3 -4.80 2.97 1.12
CA MET A 3 -5.41 1.73 0.62
C MET A 3 -6.82 1.90 0.05
N HIS A 4 -7.61 2.81 0.60
CA HIS A 4 -8.89 3.18 0.01
C HIS A 4 -8.70 3.81 -1.38
N HIS A 5 -7.78 4.77 -1.51
CA HIS A 5 -7.45 5.36 -2.82
C HIS A 5 -6.92 4.34 -3.82
N VAL A 6 -6.10 3.36 -3.36
CA VAL A 6 -5.68 2.24 -4.23
C VAL A 6 -6.89 1.50 -4.77
N SER A 7 -7.82 1.08 -3.89
CA SER A 7 -8.98 0.28 -4.30
C SER A 7 -9.90 1.05 -5.24
N VAL A 8 -10.24 2.30 -4.90
CA VAL A 8 -11.12 3.14 -5.70
C VAL A 8 -10.45 3.57 -7.01
N GLY A 9 -9.17 4.00 -6.94
CA GLY A 9 -8.44 4.44 -8.12
C GLY A 9 -8.18 3.33 -9.12
N THR A 10 -7.78 2.14 -8.64
CA THR A 10 -7.63 0.96 -9.50
C THR A 10 -8.93 0.66 -10.24
N GLU A 11 -10.07 0.70 -9.54
CA GLU A 11 -11.34 0.38 -10.15
C GLU A 11 -11.86 1.50 -11.07
N ALA A 12 -11.67 2.76 -10.72
CA ALA A 12 -11.97 3.89 -11.59
C ALA A 12 -11.22 3.82 -12.93
N THR A 13 -10.03 3.22 -12.94
CA THR A 13 -9.24 3.00 -14.16
C THR A 13 -9.62 1.71 -14.89
N ALA A 14 -9.80 0.61 -14.14
CA ALA A 14 -10.00 -0.73 -14.70
C ALA A 14 -11.46 -0.99 -15.14
N ASN A 15 -12.42 -0.35 -14.46
CA ASN A 15 -13.86 -0.55 -14.66
C ASN A 15 -14.22 -2.04 -14.75
N SER A 16 -13.77 -2.81 -13.76
CA SER A 16 -13.81 -4.28 -13.79
C SER A 16 -14.89 -4.88 -12.89
N TRP A 17 -15.45 -4.07 -11.97
CA TRP A 17 -16.51 -4.56 -11.09
C TRP A 17 -17.86 -4.58 -11.79
N PRO A 18 -18.80 -5.44 -11.36
CA PRO A 18 -20.19 -5.32 -11.73
C PRO A 18 -20.72 -3.90 -11.46
N SER A 19 -21.50 -3.36 -12.40
CA SER A 19 -21.98 -1.96 -12.34
C SER A 19 -22.71 -1.64 -11.05
N ASP A 20 -23.49 -2.58 -10.54
CA ASP A 20 -24.31 -2.38 -9.34
C ASP A 20 -23.42 -2.27 -8.07
N ILE A 21 -22.38 -3.10 -7.96
CA ILE A 21 -21.38 -3.02 -6.88
C ILE A 21 -20.59 -1.71 -6.98
N LEU A 22 -20.14 -1.38 -8.20
CA LEU A 22 -19.37 -0.17 -8.45
C LEU A 22 -20.15 1.08 -8.02
N ASP A 23 -21.37 1.21 -8.55
CA ASP A 23 -22.26 2.33 -8.26
C ASP A 23 -22.56 2.45 -6.77
N TYR A 24 -22.82 1.32 -6.12
CA TYR A 24 -23.13 1.26 -4.71
C TYR A 24 -21.95 1.73 -3.85
N VAL A 25 -20.77 1.12 -4.04
CA VAL A 25 -19.58 1.45 -3.25
C VAL A 25 -19.15 2.91 -3.46
N PHE A 26 -19.20 3.40 -4.71
CA PHE A 26 -18.80 4.77 -5.02
C PHE A 26 -19.78 5.79 -4.45
N LYS A 27 -21.09 5.53 -4.54
CA LYS A 27 -22.10 6.38 -3.92
C LYS A 27 -21.96 6.47 -2.40
N GLU A 28 -21.75 5.33 -1.73
CA GLU A 28 -21.50 5.29 -0.29
C GLU A 28 -20.21 6.02 0.09
N SER A 29 -19.14 5.84 -0.70
CA SER A 29 -17.87 6.53 -0.47
C SER A 29 -17.99 8.06 -0.60
N LEU A 30 -18.74 8.53 -1.58
CA LEU A 30 -18.92 9.97 -1.82
C LEU A 30 -19.90 10.64 -0.83
N ARG A 31 -20.95 9.94 -0.41
CA ARG A 31 -22.02 10.51 0.43
C ARG A 31 -21.76 10.33 1.91
N GLU A 32 -21.32 9.14 2.30
CA GLU A 32 -21.21 8.72 3.69
C GLU A 32 -19.74 8.59 4.15
N GLY A 33 -18.77 8.80 3.24
CA GLY A 33 -17.36 8.61 3.55
C GLY A 33 -16.98 7.14 3.74
N ALA A 34 -17.71 6.21 3.13
CA ALA A 34 -17.45 4.78 3.25
C ALA A 34 -16.06 4.43 2.74
N MET A 35 -15.32 3.65 3.55
CA MET A 35 -13.97 3.20 3.23
C MET A 35 -13.97 1.79 2.69
N VAL A 36 -13.18 1.54 1.65
CA VAL A 36 -13.00 0.22 1.04
C VAL A 36 -11.53 -0.15 0.99
N ASN A 37 -11.22 -1.43 1.21
CA ASN A 37 -9.88 -1.99 1.01
C ASN A 37 -9.97 -3.45 0.55
N SER A 38 -8.95 -3.90 -0.19
CA SER A 38 -8.79 -5.29 -0.58
C SER A 38 -8.09 -6.09 0.53
N LEU A 39 -8.73 -7.14 1.02
CA LEU A 39 -8.24 -8.05 2.06
C LEU A 39 -7.88 -9.39 1.42
N ALA A 40 -6.61 -9.55 1.06
CA ALA A 40 -6.13 -10.73 0.35
C ALA A 40 -5.12 -11.56 1.16
N SER A 41 -4.37 -10.92 2.09
CA SER A 41 -3.31 -11.58 2.85
C SER A 41 -3.89 -12.50 3.95
N GLU A 42 -3.23 -13.63 4.16
CA GLU A 42 -3.53 -14.62 5.20
C GLU A 42 -2.24 -15.05 5.91
N PRO A 43 -2.30 -15.61 7.13
CA PRO A 43 -1.11 -15.98 7.88
C PRO A 43 -0.16 -16.91 7.11
N ASP A 44 -0.70 -17.92 6.42
CA ASP A 44 0.09 -18.96 5.75
C ASP A 44 0.21 -18.76 4.23
N LEU A 45 -0.64 -17.94 3.62
CA LEU A 45 -0.65 -17.70 2.16
C LEU A 45 0.54 -16.83 1.70
N GLY A 46 1.08 -15.99 2.60
CA GLY A 46 2.03 -14.96 2.21
C GLY A 46 1.40 -13.92 1.29
N SER A 47 2.11 -13.56 0.21
CA SER A 47 1.58 -12.63 -0.79
C SER A 47 0.61 -13.36 -1.73
N PRO A 48 -0.63 -12.86 -1.92
CA PRO A 48 -1.58 -13.41 -2.90
C PRO A 48 -1.03 -13.49 -4.33
N ARG A 49 -0.09 -12.60 -4.67
CA ARG A 49 0.63 -12.59 -5.96
C ARG A 49 1.58 -13.79 -6.14
N GLY A 50 1.77 -14.60 -5.11
CA GLY A 50 2.51 -15.87 -5.19
C GLY A 50 1.71 -17.02 -5.82
N GLY A 51 0.42 -16.83 -6.16
CA GLY A 51 -0.44 -17.84 -6.79
C GLY A 51 -1.00 -18.88 -5.84
N GLY A 52 -0.90 -18.67 -4.52
CA GLY A 52 -1.46 -19.58 -3.52
C GLY A 52 -2.99 -19.55 -3.48
N ARG A 53 -3.62 -20.71 -3.28
CA ARG A 53 -5.05 -20.80 -3.00
C ARG A 53 -5.33 -20.28 -1.58
N PRO A 54 -6.28 -19.35 -1.38
CA PRO A 54 -6.58 -18.84 -0.06
C PRO A 54 -7.20 -19.92 0.84
N ALA A 55 -6.90 -19.85 2.15
CA ALA A 55 -7.55 -20.66 3.17
C ALA A 55 -8.93 -20.12 3.58
N THR A 56 -9.21 -18.85 3.30
CA THR A 56 -10.56 -18.29 3.40
C THR A 56 -11.44 -18.92 2.32
N THR A 57 -12.57 -19.48 2.70
CA THR A 57 -13.43 -20.29 1.83
C THR A 57 -14.84 -19.72 1.69
N LEU A 58 -15.40 -19.93 0.50
CA LEU A 58 -16.82 -19.74 0.15
C LEU A 58 -17.44 -21.09 -0.15
N VAL A 59 -18.38 -21.49 0.70
CA VAL A 59 -19.13 -22.74 0.55
C VAL A 59 -20.57 -22.41 0.12
N PRO A 60 -21.20 -23.17 -0.80
CA PRO A 60 -22.61 -22.99 -1.09
C PRO A 60 -23.49 -23.06 0.14
N GLY A 61 -24.38 -22.09 0.32
CA GLY A 61 -25.32 -22.03 1.43
C GLY A 61 -26.48 -23.01 1.31
N SER A 62 -27.36 -23.00 2.31
CA SER A 62 -28.56 -23.86 2.32
C SER A 62 -29.64 -23.41 1.34
N THR A 63 -29.68 -22.13 1.01
CA THR A 63 -30.58 -21.57 0.01
C THR A 63 -29.82 -21.37 -1.31
N LYS A 64 -30.46 -21.62 -2.43
CA LYS A 64 -29.87 -21.42 -3.74
C LYS A 64 -29.48 -19.95 -3.94
N GLY A 65 -28.23 -19.71 -4.28
CA GLY A 65 -27.65 -18.36 -4.47
C GLY A 65 -27.01 -17.78 -3.21
N ASP A 66 -27.14 -18.45 -2.06
CA ASP A 66 -26.42 -18.07 -0.85
C ASP A 66 -25.05 -18.75 -0.79
N TRP A 67 -24.13 -18.05 -0.17
CA TRP A 67 -22.76 -18.50 0.10
C TRP A 67 -22.37 -18.23 1.55
N VAL A 68 -21.59 -19.12 2.13
CA VAL A 68 -21.09 -18.99 3.49
C VAL A 68 -19.58 -18.74 3.44
N LEU A 69 -19.16 -17.56 3.90
CA LEU A 69 -17.76 -17.18 3.96
C LEU A 69 -17.20 -17.50 5.35
N ASN A 70 -16.08 -18.23 5.36
CA ASN A 70 -15.30 -18.54 6.57
C ASN A 70 -13.81 -18.29 6.31
N GLY A 71 -13.12 -17.76 7.31
CA GLY A 71 -11.65 -17.57 7.22
C GLY A 71 -11.13 -16.38 7.98
N ARG A 72 -9.84 -16.08 7.76
CA ARG A 72 -9.11 -14.99 8.43
C ARG A 72 -8.25 -14.24 7.42
N LYS A 73 -8.35 -12.93 7.44
CA LYS A 73 -7.45 -12.03 6.70
C LYS A 73 -6.56 -11.26 7.66
N THR A 74 -5.29 -11.14 7.32
CA THR A 74 -4.28 -10.40 8.09
C THR A 74 -3.86 -9.14 7.35
N TRP A 75 -3.16 -8.24 8.03
CA TRP A 75 -2.70 -6.98 7.44
C TRP A 75 -3.85 -6.16 6.83
N SER A 76 -5.04 -6.25 7.43
CA SER A 76 -6.26 -5.62 6.94
C SER A 76 -6.27 -4.12 7.26
N THR A 77 -5.47 -3.37 6.52
CA THR A 77 -5.29 -1.93 6.72
C THR A 77 -6.62 -1.20 6.76
N LEU A 78 -6.80 -0.32 7.77
CA LEU A 78 -8.01 0.41 8.09
C LEU A 78 -9.14 -0.46 8.65
N SER A 79 -8.92 -1.71 9.05
CA SER A 79 -10.00 -2.60 9.49
C SER A 79 -10.99 -1.97 10.48
N PRO A 80 -10.59 -1.13 11.48
CA PRO A 80 -11.56 -0.47 12.37
C PRO A 80 -12.45 0.61 11.73
N ALA A 81 -12.09 1.07 10.53
CA ALA A 81 -12.77 2.16 9.83
C ALA A 81 -13.32 1.74 8.45
N LEU A 82 -13.15 0.47 8.07
CA LEU A 82 -13.68 -0.03 6.80
C LEU A 82 -15.20 -0.16 6.87
N THR A 83 -15.86 0.25 5.79
CA THR A 83 -17.26 -0.06 5.49
C THR A 83 -17.34 -1.31 4.64
N PHE A 84 -16.43 -1.45 3.67
CA PHE A 84 -16.38 -2.57 2.74
C PHE A 84 -15.00 -3.22 2.71
N ALA A 85 -15.00 -4.55 2.69
CA ALA A 85 -13.84 -5.38 2.43
C ALA A 85 -14.01 -6.11 1.11
N ILE A 86 -13.05 -5.94 0.17
CA ILE A 86 -12.95 -6.80 -1.01
C ILE A 86 -12.15 -8.02 -0.59
N THR A 87 -12.82 -9.13 -0.36
CA THR A 87 -12.22 -10.33 0.21
C THR A 87 -11.89 -11.33 -0.89
N PHE A 88 -10.66 -11.87 -0.88
CA PHE A 88 -10.23 -12.94 -1.77
C PHE A 88 -10.43 -14.29 -1.07
N ALA A 89 -11.19 -15.20 -1.71
CA ALA A 89 -11.56 -16.49 -1.13
C ALA A 89 -11.51 -17.63 -2.16
N ALA A 90 -11.30 -18.85 -1.67
CA ALA A 90 -11.44 -20.08 -2.43
C ALA A 90 -12.91 -20.49 -2.53
N VAL A 91 -13.37 -20.90 -3.69
CA VAL A 91 -14.73 -21.40 -3.89
C VAL A 91 -14.74 -22.91 -3.73
N GLU A 92 -15.54 -23.43 -2.79
CA GLU A 92 -15.61 -24.84 -2.42
C GLU A 92 -16.93 -25.47 -2.93
N ASP A 93 -17.16 -25.37 -4.23
CA ASP A 93 -18.29 -26.00 -4.94
C ASP A 93 -17.86 -27.11 -5.91
N GLY A 94 -16.58 -27.50 -5.84
CA GLY A 94 -15.97 -28.49 -6.74
C GLY A 94 -15.30 -27.91 -8.00
N SER A 95 -15.38 -26.60 -8.22
CA SER A 95 -14.78 -25.93 -9.40
C SER A 95 -13.29 -25.62 -9.28
N ASN A 96 -12.72 -25.62 -8.10
CA ASN A 96 -11.37 -25.10 -7.79
C ASN A 96 -11.19 -23.59 -8.08
N ASP A 97 -12.25 -22.83 -8.22
CA ASP A 97 -12.21 -21.40 -8.47
C ASP A 97 -11.76 -20.61 -7.23
N THR A 98 -11.36 -19.38 -7.48
CA THR A 98 -11.22 -18.33 -6.47
C THR A 98 -12.16 -17.17 -6.81
N ALA A 99 -12.55 -16.40 -5.81
CA ALA A 99 -13.44 -15.27 -5.99
C ALA A 99 -12.94 -14.03 -5.26
N ARG A 100 -13.28 -12.88 -5.80
CA ARG A 100 -13.28 -11.61 -5.08
C ARG A 100 -14.72 -11.25 -4.79
N ILE A 101 -15.02 -10.97 -3.54
CA ILE A 101 -16.36 -10.67 -3.05
C ILE A 101 -16.34 -9.38 -2.23
N ILE A 102 -17.41 -8.62 -2.33
CA ILE A 102 -17.59 -7.46 -1.46
C ILE A 102 -18.28 -7.90 -0.16
N VAL A 103 -17.72 -7.50 0.97
CA VAL A 103 -18.28 -7.81 2.30
C VAL A 103 -18.47 -6.50 3.06
N ARG A 104 -19.68 -6.25 3.57
CA ARG A 104 -19.88 -5.16 4.53
C ARG A 104 -19.29 -5.56 5.88
N MET A 105 -18.50 -4.67 6.46
CA MET A 105 -17.80 -4.95 7.73
C MET A 105 -18.74 -5.11 8.94
N ASN A 106 -19.99 -4.64 8.84
CA ASN A 106 -21.01 -4.80 9.87
C ASN A 106 -21.92 -6.02 9.65
N THR A 107 -21.63 -6.88 8.65
CA THR A 107 -22.37 -8.12 8.44
C THR A 107 -22.17 -9.07 9.61
N PRO A 108 -23.25 -9.73 10.10
CA PRO A 108 -23.11 -10.75 11.16
C PRO A 108 -22.07 -11.81 10.81
N GLY A 109 -21.21 -12.15 11.78
CA GLY A 109 -20.10 -13.06 11.56
C GLY A 109 -18.78 -12.41 11.18
N VAL A 110 -18.75 -11.12 10.85
CA VAL A 110 -17.51 -10.35 10.63
C VAL A 110 -17.02 -9.80 11.97
N THR A 111 -15.79 -10.12 12.34
CA THR A 111 -15.15 -9.59 13.56
C THR A 111 -13.73 -9.09 13.27
N ILE A 112 -13.30 -8.09 14.03
CA ILE A 112 -11.94 -7.54 13.99
C ILE A 112 -11.24 -7.99 15.26
N GLU A 113 -10.11 -8.69 15.08
CA GLU A 113 -9.23 -9.04 16.18
C GLU A 113 -8.05 -8.07 16.22
N GLU A 114 -7.87 -7.38 17.35
CA GLU A 114 -6.83 -6.36 17.52
C GLU A 114 -5.43 -6.98 17.63
N THR A 115 -4.90 -7.42 16.50
CA THR A 115 -3.59 -8.10 16.37
C THR A 115 -2.46 -7.17 15.92
N TRP A 116 -2.78 -5.94 15.44
CA TRP A 116 -1.80 -5.05 14.86
C TRP A 116 -0.82 -4.49 15.89
N ASN A 117 0.38 -5.07 15.96
CA ASN A 117 1.48 -4.64 16.83
C ASN A 117 2.78 -4.56 16.03
N SER A 118 2.87 -3.58 15.15
CA SER A 118 4.01 -3.37 14.25
C SER A 118 5.00 -2.36 14.78
N MET A 119 6.26 -2.47 14.37
CA MET A 119 7.29 -1.45 14.57
C MET A 119 6.93 -0.15 13.86
N SER A 120 6.35 -0.23 12.68
CA SER A 120 6.04 0.90 11.79
C SER A 120 4.55 0.96 11.44
N MET A 121 4.11 2.12 10.94
CA MET A 121 2.75 2.32 10.45
C MET A 121 1.66 1.91 11.46
N ARG A 122 1.89 2.18 12.75
CA ARG A 122 0.99 1.74 13.83
C ARG A 122 -0.43 2.27 13.69
N SER A 123 -0.57 3.49 13.18
CA SER A 123 -1.88 4.15 13.01
C SER A 123 -2.73 3.58 11.87
N THR A 124 -2.22 2.59 11.11
CA THR A 124 -2.99 2.00 10.00
C THR A 124 -4.08 1.04 10.48
N GLY A 125 -4.02 0.58 11.74
CA GLY A 125 -5.00 -0.36 12.28
C GLY A 125 -5.15 -1.58 11.38
N SER A 126 -4.01 -2.20 11.01
CA SER A 126 -4.00 -3.32 10.07
C SER A 126 -4.23 -4.64 10.80
N HIS A 127 -5.32 -4.70 11.57
CA HIS A 127 -5.72 -5.85 12.37
C HIS A 127 -6.17 -7.01 11.50
N ASP A 128 -6.40 -8.16 12.13
CA ASP A 128 -7.00 -9.30 11.46
C ASP A 128 -8.52 -9.12 11.36
N VAL A 129 -9.08 -9.56 10.23
CA VAL A 129 -10.53 -9.67 10.03
C VAL A 129 -10.87 -11.14 9.92
N VAL A 130 -11.79 -11.58 10.79
CA VAL A 130 -12.26 -12.96 10.86
C VAL A 130 -13.69 -13.03 10.35
N PHE A 131 -13.95 -14.00 9.49
CA PHE A 131 -15.24 -14.33 8.94
C PHE A 131 -15.69 -15.67 9.53
N SER A 132 -16.84 -15.69 10.21
CA SER A 132 -17.43 -16.87 10.82
C SER A 132 -18.88 -16.99 10.38
N ASP A 133 -19.13 -17.93 9.47
CA ASP A 133 -20.45 -18.21 8.87
C ASP A 133 -21.14 -16.94 8.31
N VAL A 134 -20.36 -16.08 7.62
CA VAL A 134 -20.90 -14.86 7.01
C VAL A 134 -21.70 -15.25 5.78
N ILE A 135 -22.99 -14.90 5.77
CA ILE A 135 -23.88 -15.16 4.63
C ILE A 135 -23.72 -14.06 3.60
N LEU A 136 -23.45 -14.46 2.36
CA LEU A 136 -23.31 -13.63 1.18
C LEU A 136 -24.17 -14.17 0.04
N HIS A 137 -24.39 -13.36 -1.01
CA HIS A 137 -25.22 -13.70 -2.15
C HIS A 137 -24.43 -13.63 -3.46
N GLU A 138 -24.96 -14.19 -4.53
CA GLU A 138 -24.32 -14.13 -5.87
C GLU A 138 -24.03 -12.69 -6.31
N GLU A 139 -24.85 -11.73 -5.89
CA GLU A 139 -24.69 -10.30 -6.19
C GLU A 139 -23.51 -9.65 -5.48
N ASP A 140 -22.92 -10.30 -4.46
CA ASP A 140 -21.73 -9.82 -3.75
C ASP A 140 -20.42 -10.18 -4.48
N PHE A 141 -20.49 -10.99 -5.54
CA PHE A 141 -19.32 -11.41 -6.29
C PHE A 141 -18.83 -10.31 -7.25
N ILE A 142 -17.62 -9.83 -6.99
CA ILE A 142 -16.92 -8.93 -7.91
C ILE A 142 -16.37 -9.71 -9.11
N SER A 143 -15.73 -10.84 -8.83
CA SER A 143 -15.19 -11.72 -9.87
C SER A 143 -15.02 -13.14 -9.35
N ARG A 144 -15.09 -14.10 -10.28
CA ARG A 144 -14.77 -15.50 -10.04
C ARG A 144 -13.91 -16.02 -11.20
N SER A 145 -12.84 -16.73 -10.90
CA SER A 145 -11.92 -17.24 -11.92
C SER A 145 -11.19 -18.49 -11.44
N ASN A 146 -10.82 -19.35 -12.39
CA ASN A 146 -10.00 -20.51 -12.12
C ASN A 146 -8.53 -20.08 -11.98
N PRO A 147 -7.83 -20.44 -10.89
CA PRO A 147 -6.41 -20.05 -10.67
C PRO A 147 -5.45 -20.64 -11.71
N THR A 148 -5.81 -21.72 -12.41
CA THR A 148 -5.00 -22.27 -13.50
C THR A 148 -4.95 -21.38 -14.74
N SER A 149 -5.85 -20.43 -14.89
CA SER A 149 -5.80 -19.42 -15.97
C SER A 149 -4.77 -18.32 -15.75
N GLY A 150 -3.99 -18.42 -14.67
CA GLY A 150 -3.05 -17.40 -14.20
C GLY A 150 -3.80 -16.23 -13.55
N PHE A 151 -3.18 -15.58 -12.59
CA PHE A 151 -3.61 -14.25 -12.19
C PHE A 151 -3.32 -13.38 -13.42
N SER A 152 -4.32 -13.20 -14.29
CA SER A 152 -4.22 -12.22 -15.35
C SER A 152 -4.17 -10.86 -14.67
N GLU A 153 -2.96 -10.43 -14.31
CA GLU A 153 -2.73 -9.01 -14.16
C GLU A 153 -3.13 -8.43 -15.50
N LYS A 154 -4.24 -7.69 -15.54
CA LYS A 154 -4.54 -6.89 -16.72
C LYS A 154 -3.26 -6.14 -17.03
N LYS A 155 -2.78 -6.26 -18.26
CA LYS A 155 -1.70 -5.43 -18.77
C LYS A 155 -2.02 -3.98 -18.39
N GLY A 156 -1.01 -3.19 -18.03
CA GLY A 156 -1.22 -1.86 -17.46
C GLY A 156 -1.21 -1.79 -15.93
N GLY A 157 -1.05 -2.95 -15.29
CA GLY A 157 -0.63 -3.15 -13.92
C GLY A 157 -1.37 -2.42 -12.80
N ASP A 158 -1.05 -2.79 -11.58
CA ASP A 158 -1.43 -2.09 -10.37
C ASP A 158 -0.54 -0.83 -10.19
N VAL A 159 -0.82 0.20 -10.97
CA VAL A 159 -0.10 1.48 -10.90
C VAL A 159 -0.37 2.23 -9.58
N TRP A 160 -1.59 2.13 -9.07
CA TRP A 160 -2.04 2.89 -7.92
C TRP A 160 -1.30 2.54 -6.64
N PHE A 161 -1.07 1.25 -6.39
CA PHE A 161 -0.40 0.82 -5.17
C PHE A 161 1.08 1.27 -5.10
N PRO A 162 1.96 1.01 -6.11
CA PRO A 162 3.34 1.44 -6.09
C PRO A 162 3.50 2.97 -6.02
N LEU A 163 2.73 3.72 -6.81
CA LEU A 163 2.87 5.18 -6.86
C LEU A 163 2.33 5.87 -5.61
N LEU A 164 1.19 5.42 -5.05
CA LEU A 164 0.71 5.94 -3.76
C LEU A 164 1.65 5.60 -2.62
N ASN A 165 2.25 4.41 -2.62
CA ASN A 165 3.26 4.03 -1.65
C ASN A 165 4.52 4.90 -1.74
N SER A 166 4.95 5.22 -2.97
CA SER A 166 6.02 6.18 -3.24
C SER A 166 5.69 7.57 -2.71
N ALA A 167 4.47 8.06 -2.97
CA ALA A 167 4.00 9.36 -2.49
C ALA A 167 3.99 9.45 -0.95
N VAL A 168 3.50 8.40 -0.27
CA VAL A 168 3.52 8.32 1.20
C VAL A 168 4.95 8.33 1.72
N SER A 169 5.87 7.55 1.12
CA SER A 169 7.27 7.48 1.52
C SER A 169 7.97 8.83 1.37
N LEU A 170 7.79 9.51 0.24
CA LEU A 170 8.35 10.84 0.00
C LEU A 170 7.69 11.92 0.87
N GLY A 171 6.44 11.73 1.29
CA GLY A 171 5.78 12.56 2.29
C GLY A 171 6.46 12.46 3.66
N VAL A 172 6.76 11.25 4.10
CA VAL A 172 7.52 10.99 5.35
C VAL A 172 8.93 11.58 5.25
N ALA A 173 9.62 11.39 4.12
CA ALA A 173 10.94 11.97 3.86
C ALA A 173 10.92 13.51 3.94
N SER A 174 9.89 14.13 3.35
CA SER A 174 9.70 15.59 3.41
C SER A 174 9.56 16.07 4.85
N ALA A 175 8.71 15.40 5.64
CA ALA A 175 8.50 15.73 7.04
C ALA A 175 9.77 15.55 7.89
N ALA A 176 10.54 14.49 7.62
CA ALA A 176 11.82 14.23 8.30
C ALA A 176 12.87 15.31 7.96
N ARG A 177 13.00 15.68 6.67
CA ARG A 177 13.87 16.76 6.21
C ARG A 177 13.50 18.09 6.88
N ASP A 178 12.22 18.45 6.85
CA ASP A 178 11.74 19.71 7.43
C ASP A 178 12.00 19.77 8.93
N TYR A 179 11.74 18.68 9.64
CA TYR A 179 12.03 18.57 11.07
C TYR A 179 13.52 18.77 11.36
N ALA A 180 14.41 18.06 10.65
CA ALA A 180 15.85 18.13 10.86
C ALA A 180 16.42 19.52 10.55
N VAL A 181 15.98 20.15 9.46
CA VAL A 181 16.38 21.51 9.07
C VAL A 181 15.92 22.52 10.12
N ASN A 182 14.67 22.43 10.57
CA ASN A 182 14.14 23.32 11.59
C ASN A 182 14.86 23.11 12.95
N PHE A 183 15.11 21.87 13.32
CA PHE A 183 15.91 21.55 14.50
C PHE A 183 17.31 22.18 14.41
N ALA A 184 18.00 22.03 13.29
CA ALA A 184 19.34 22.58 13.09
C ALA A 184 19.37 24.11 13.16
N LYS A 185 18.36 24.80 12.68
CA LYS A 185 18.22 26.27 12.76
C LYS A 185 18.05 26.77 14.21
N ASN A 186 17.35 25.99 15.04
CA ASN A 186 16.98 26.40 16.39
C ASN A 186 17.93 25.84 17.47
N ARG A 187 18.69 24.78 17.16
CA ARG A 187 19.60 24.16 18.12
C ARG A 187 20.90 24.93 18.20
N LYS A 188 21.12 25.67 19.30
CA LYS A 188 22.38 26.33 19.61
C LYS A 188 22.95 25.69 20.87
N PRO A 189 24.07 24.91 20.80
CA PRO A 189 24.74 24.38 21.98
C PRO A 189 25.26 25.48 22.87
N THR A 190 25.35 25.22 24.18
CA THR A 190 25.93 26.17 25.15
C THR A 190 27.38 26.49 24.75
N GLY A 191 27.70 27.77 24.70
CA GLY A 191 29.05 28.24 24.30
C GLY A 191 29.30 28.30 22.79
N ALA A 192 28.42 27.76 21.96
CA ALA A 192 28.56 27.88 20.51
C ALA A 192 28.18 29.31 20.04
N PRO A 193 28.93 29.90 19.07
CA PRO A 193 28.59 31.22 18.53
C PRO A 193 27.28 31.22 17.74
N ASN A 194 27.00 30.13 17.01
CA ASN A 194 25.87 29.99 16.09
C ASN A 194 25.09 28.68 16.30
N PRO A 195 23.86 28.57 15.78
CA PRO A 195 23.14 27.31 15.68
C PRO A 195 23.90 26.27 14.84
N ILE A 196 23.57 24.97 15.03
CA ILE A 196 24.25 23.87 14.32
C ILE A 196 24.02 23.92 12.81
N SER A 197 23.04 24.66 12.32
CA SER A 197 22.86 24.94 10.89
C SER A 197 24.03 25.67 10.22
N HIS A 198 24.95 26.23 10.98
CA HIS A 198 26.18 26.84 10.47
C HIS A 198 27.35 25.84 10.35
N ILE A 199 27.22 24.63 10.89
CA ILE A 199 28.27 23.60 10.84
C ILE A 199 28.33 23.02 9.42
N PRO A 200 29.53 22.98 8.77
CA PRO A 200 29.67 22.58 7.36
C PRO A 200 29.06 21.21 7.02
N ASN A 201 29.32 20.19 7.86
CA ASN A 201 28.77 18.85 7.59
C ASN A 201 27.24 18.76 7.75
N ILE A 202 26.63 19.55 8.63
CA ILE A 202 25.16 19.67 8.76
C ILE A 202 24.56 20.30 7.51
N ARG A 203 25.22 21.36 6.99
CA ARG A 203 24.81 22.01 5.73
C ARG A 203 24.92 21.07 4.55
N GLU A 204 26.01 20.30 4.47
CA GLU A 204 26.21 19.31 3.42
C GLU A 204 25.11 18.23 3.45
N GLN A 205 24.80 17.69 4.62
CA GLN A 205 23.72 16.69 4.76
C GLN A 205 22.35 17.27 4.40
N ALA A 206 22.05 18.50 4.81
CA ALA A 206 20.81 19.17 4.44
C ALA A 206 20.69 19.35 2.91
N ALA A 207 21.79 19.74 2.25
CA ALA A 207 21.83 19.87 0.78
C ALA A 207 21.63 18.50 0.08
N LYS A 208 22.26 17.43 0.58
CA LYS A 208 22.08 16.07 0.05
C LYS A 208 20.63 15.59 0.19
N MET A 209 20.00 15.84 1.36
CA MET A 209 18.57 15.51 1.54
C MET A 209 17.68 16.24 0.54
N GLU A 210 17.90 17.55 0.36
CA GLU A 210 17.14 18.37 -0.57
C GLU A 210 17.28 17.87 -2.02
N MET A 211 18.51 17.63 -2.45
CA MET A 211 18.79 17.14 -3.80
C MET A 211 18.09 15.80 -4.07
N LYS A 212 18.24 14.82 -3.16
CA LYS A 212 17.57 13.52 -3.29
C LYS A 212 16.04 13.66 -3.32
N LEU A 213 15.48 14.47 -2.43
CA LEU A 213 14.02 14.64 -2.32
C LEU A 213 13.43 15.27 -3.57
N VAL A 214 14.06 16.31 -4.11
CA VAL A 214 13.59 17.00 -5.32
C VAL A 214 13.65 16.06 -6.53
N GLN A 215 14.75 15.30 -6.69
CA GLN A 215 14.89 14.34 -7.79
C GLN A 215 13.84 13.22 -7.70
N ALA A 216 13.64 12.62 -6.52
CA ALA A 216 12.65 11.56 -6.36
C ALA A 216 11.21 12.05 -6.57
N LYS A 217 10.86 13.24 -6.07
CA LYS A 217 9.55 13.85 -6.33
C LYS A 217 9.33 14.11 -7.82
N ARG A 218 10.33 14.65 -8.51
CA ARG A 218 10.24 14.87 -9.96
C ARG A 218 10.02 13.57 -10.72
N GLY A 219 10.77 12.52 -10.38
CA GLY A 219 10.58 11.19 -10.97
C GLY A 219 9.19 10.62 -10.74
N LEU A 220 8.65 10.74 -9.51
CA LEU A 220 7.30 10.29 -9.20
C LEU A 220 6.24 11.05 -10.02
N PHE A 221 6.31 12.38 -10.05
CA PHE A 221 5.33 13.18 -10.79
C PHE A 221 5.44 12.96 -12.30
N SER A 222 6.66 12.89 -12.85
CA SER A 222 6.84 12.58 -14.28
C SER A 222 6.23 11.22 -14.63
N CYS A 223 6.50 10.18 -13.84
CA CYS A 223 5.90 8.87 -14.06
C CYS A 223 4.36 8.87 -14.04
N THR A 224 3.75 9.67 -13.14
CA THR A 224 2.28 9.79 -13.08
C THR A 224 1.72 10.58 -14.25
N GLU A 225 2.38 11.66 -14.66
CA GLU A 225 1.98 12.50 -15.78
C GLU A 225 2.08 11.72 -17.10
N ASP A 226 3.18 10.98 -17.30
CA ASP A 226 3.36 10.13 -18.49
C ASP A 226 2.28 9.04 -18.56
N TRP A 227 2.01 8.36 -17.44
CA TRP A 227 0.96 7.31 -17.36
C TRP A 227 -0.45 7.83 -17.68
N GLU A 228 -0.74 9.08 -17.29
CA GLU A 228 -2.00 9.75 -17.61
C GLU A 228 -2.05 10.19 -19.08
N GLN A 229 -0.95 10.73 -19.58
CA GLN A 229 -0.86 11.30 -20.93
C GLN A 229 -0.89 10.22 -22.03
N PHE A 230 -0.36 9.02 -21.76
CA PHE A 230 -0.23 7.94 -22.74
C PHE A 230 -1.05 6.71 -22.37
N PRO A 231 -2.40 6.78 -22.40
CA PRO A 231 -3.26 5.69 -21.95
C PRO A 231 -3.10 4.39 -22.76
N ASP A 232 -2.73 4.49 -24.04
CA ASP A 232 -2.56 3.34 -24.94
C ASP A 232 -1.21 2.62 -24.73
N GLU A 233 -0.24 3.27 -24.05
CA GLU A 233 1.08 2.73 -23.74
C GLU A 233 1.20 2.22 -22.29
N ARG A 234 0.13 2.22 -21.52
CA ARG A 234 0.16 1.88 -20.08
C ARG A 234 0.70 0.49 -19.78
N ASP A 235 0.59 -0.42 -20.73
CA ASP A 235 1.14 -1.78 -20.61
C ASP A 235 2.67 -1.79 -20.54
N ASP A 236 3.33 -0.77 -21.06
CA ASP A 236 4.78 -0.64 -21.13
C ASP A 236 5.37 0.09 -19.92
N PHE A 237 4.53 0.68 -19.06
CA PHE A 237 4.97 1.46 -17.88
C PHE A 237 5.46 0.61 -16.71
N GLY A 238 5.37 -0.72 -16.77
CA GLY A 238 5.68 -1.61 -15.65
C GLY A 238 7.06 -1.36 -15.02
N ASP A 239 8.09 -1.23 -15.84
CA ASP A 239 9.46 -0.98 -15.40
C ASP A 239 9.64 0.41 -14.82
N LEU A 240 9.10 1.44 -15.47
CA LEU A 240 9.16 2.81 -14.99
C LEU A 240 8.48 2.96 -13.63
N ILE A 241 7.34 2.31 -13.43
CA ILE A 241 6.62 2.28 -12.14
C ILE A 241 7.48 1.58 -11.08
N ALA A 242 8.09 0.43 -11.42
CA ALA A 242 8.96 -0.30 -10.51
C ALA A 242 10.19 0.51 -10.11
N MET A 243 10.89 1.12 -11.07
CA MET A 243 12.03 2.02 -10.84
C MET A 243 11.64 3.21 -9.96
N THR A 244 10.50 3.84 -10.24
CA THR A 244 9.98 4.98 -9.49
C THR A 244 9.69 4.60 -8.03
N LYS A 245 9.08 3.44 -7.80
CA LYS A 245 8.83 2.94 -6.45
C LYS A 245 10.11 2.64 -5.69
N LEU A 246 11.04 1.90 -6.30
CA LEU A 246 12.31 1.55 -5.65
C LEU A 246 13.11 2.81 -5.30
N HIS A 247 13.25 3.73 -6.25
CA HIS A 247 13.98 4.99 -6.03
C HIS A 247 13.34 5.84 -4.94
N SER A 248 12.03 6.00 -4.95
CA SER A 248 11.29 6.79 -3.96
C SER A 248 11.44 6.24 -2.54
N VAL A 249 11.30 4.92 -2.39
CA VAL A 249 11.41 4.25 -1.09
C VAL A 249 12.84 4.33 -0.54
N GLN A 250 13.85 4.02 -1.37
CA GLN A 250 15.25 4.11 -0.94
C GLN A 250 15.64 5.56 -0.59
N THR A 251 15.21 6.53 -1.40
CA THR A 251 15.41 7.95 -1.11
C THR A 251 14.81 8.36 0.23
N ALA A 252 13.61 7.87 0.53
CA ALA A 252 12.94 8.20 1.79
C ALA A 252 13.66 7.60 3.01
N ILE A 253 14.19 6.39 2.88
CA ILE A 253 15.04 5.76 3.90
C ILE A 253 16.31 6.57 4.13
N ASP A 254 17.03 6.90 3.05
CA ASP A 254 18.27 7.69 3.12
C ASP A 254 18.04 9.05 3.81
N ILE A 255 16.96 9.74 3.46
CA ILE A 255 16.62 11.04 4.03
C ILE A 255 16.29 10.93 5.51
N THR A 256 15.53 9.92 5.92
CA THR A 256 15.23 9.73 7.35
C THR A 256 16.48 9.39 8.16
N ASP A 257 17.42 8.61 7.61
CA ASP A 257 18.72 8.34 8.24
C ASP A 257 19.56 9.61 8.37
N MET A 258 19.67 10.41 7.34
CA MET A 258 20.40 11.69 7.38
C MET A 258 19.75 12.67 8.37
N ALA A 259 18.43 12.72 8.41
CA ALA A 259 17.68 13.56 9.35
C ALA A 259 17.95 13.16 10.81
N MET A 260 17.98 11.85 11.12
CA MET A 260 18.36 11.34 12.44
C MET A 260 19.78 11.79 12.85
N ARG A 261 20.75 11.75 11.92
CA ARG A 261 22.14 12.17 12.16
C ARG A 261 22.27 13.68 12.43
N ILE A 262 21.49 14.51 11.72
CA ILE A 262 21.45 15.96 11.96
C ILE A 262 20.90 16.27 13.36
N VAL A 263 19.84 15.59 13.76
CA VAL A 263 19.19 15.79 15.08
C VAL A 263 20.04 15.21 16.21
N GLY A 264 20.79 14.14 15.94
CA GLY A 264 21.67 13.50 16.91
C GLY A 264 20.93 12.64 17.94
N ALA A 265 21.52 12.44 19.12
CA ALA A 265 20.99 11.50 20.14
C ALA A 265 19.52 11.73 20.53
N VAL A 266 19.07 12.99 20.55
CA VAL A 266 17.67 13.33 20.87
C VAL A 266 16.66 12.84 19.82
N ALA A 267 17.12 12.42 18.64
CA ALA A 267 16.26 11.80 17.63
C ALA A 267 15.70 10.44 18.08
N LEU A 268 16.33 9.81 19.09
CA LEU A 268 15.89 8.53 19.64
C LEU A 268 14.74 8.65 20.64
N GLU A 269 14.40 9.88 21.06
CA GLU A 269 13.32 10.13 22.00
C GLU A 269 11.95 9.87 21.36
N LYS A 270 11.14 8.97 21.96
CA LYS A 270 9.77 8.65 21.48
C LYS A 270 8.80 9.83 21.50
N THR A 271 9.14 10.90 22.19
CA THR A 271 8.38 12.17 22.24
C THR A 271 8.56 13.02 20.98
N ARG A 272 9.50 12.65 20.12
CA ARG A 272 9.82 13.38 18.89
C ARG A 272 9.34 12.65 17.66
N PRO A 273 8.79 13.36 16.65
CA PRO A 273 8.23 12.71 15.49
C PRO A 273 9.28 12.01 14.60
N ILE A 274 10.55 12.42 14.70
CA ILE A 274 11.62 11.93 13.81
C ILE A 274 11.87 10.42 13.99
N GLU A 275 11.77 9.86 15.21
CA GLU A 275 11.94 8.44 15.45
C GLU A 275 10.82 7.63 14.76
N ARG A 276 9.58 8.19 14.73
CA ARG A 276 8.45 7.59 14.04
C ARG A 276 8.65 7.62 12.52
N TYR A 277 9.09 8.76 11.96
CA TYR A 277 9.39 8.87 10.53
C TYR A 277 10.42 7.82 10.09
N PHE A 278 11.47 7.66 10.89
CA PHE A 278 12.50 6.64 10.66
C PHE A 278 11.93 5.21 10.63
N ARG A 279 11.01 4.88 11.54
CA ARG A 279 10.37 3.56 11.59
C ARG A 279 9.36 3.39 10.44
N ASP A 280 8.49 4.37 10.25
CA ASP A 280 7.35 4.24 9.35
C ASP A 280 7.77 4.07 7.89
N VAL A 281 8.81 4.77 7.43
CA VAL A 281 9.30 4.66 6.06
C VAL A 281 9.75 3.24 5.68
N ARG A 282 10.12 2.41 6.64
CA ARG A 282 10.62 1.04 6.40
C ARG A 282 9.53 0.06 6.02
N SER A 283 8.26 0.37 6.28
CA SER A 283 7.13 -0.49 5.84
C SER A 283 7.12 -0.69 4.33
N ALA A 284 7.50 0.34 3.58
CA ALA A 284 7.48 0.34 2.13
C ALA A 284 8.47 -0.64 1.48
N LEU A 285 9.48 -1.11 2.21
CA LEU A 285 10.42 -2.14 1.73
C LEU A 285 9.72 -3.46 1.41
N ASN A 286 8.69 -3.81 2.19
CA ASN A 286 7.98 -5.08 2.07
C ASN A 286 6.70 -4.97 1.23
N ASN A 287 6.45 -3.82 0.62
CA ASN A 287 5.32 -3.61 -0.26
C ASN A 287 5.68 -3.88 -1.73
N PRO A 288 4.81 -4.55 -2.51
CA PRO A 288 5.08 -4.81 -3.92
C PRO A 288 5.15 -3.52 -4.78
N PRO A 289 5.94 -3.57 -5.88
CA PRO A 289 6.82 -4.65 -6.23
C PRO A 289 8.00 -4.76 -5.24
N LEU A 290 8.34 -5.98 -4.84
CA LEU A 290 9.51 -6.22 -3.99
C LEU A 290 10.79 -5.96 -4.81
N GLU A 291 11.84 -5.46 -4.14
CA GLU A 291 13.08 -5.05 -4.80
C GLU A 291 13.64 -6.14 -5.72
N ALA A 292 13.79 -7.36 -5.22
CA ALA A 292 14.35 -8.46 -6.02
C ALA A 292 13.54 -8.77 -7.29
N ARG A 293 12.20 -8.73 -7.20
CA ARG A 293 11.34 -8.98 -8.37
C ARG A 293 11.37 -7.80 -9.36
N ALA A 294 11.38 -6.58 -8.84
CA ALA A 294 11.45 -5.39 -9.67
C ALA A 294 12.79 -5.31 -10.42
N LEU A 295 13.90 -5.61 -9.75
CA LEU A 295 15.22 -5.65 -10.40
C LEU A 295 15.31 -6.74 -11.45
N GLU A 296 14.76 -7.93 -11.21
CA GLU A 296 14.70 -9.00 -12.21
C GLU A 296 13.86 -8.60 -13.43
N GLN A 297 12.70 -8.01 -13.23
CA GLN A 297 11.86 -7.49 -14.30
C GLN A 297 12.62 -6.48 -15.17
N ILE A 298 13.25 -5.48 -14.54
CA ILE A 298 14.03 -4.44 -15.23
C ILE A 298 15.22 -5.07 -15.97
N ALA A 299 15.91 -6.05 -15.36
CA ALA A 299 17.03 -6.75 -15.99
C ALA A 299 16.58 -7.53 -17.22
N SER A 300 15.45 -8.24 -17.16
CA SER A 300 14.88 -8.93 -18.32
C SER A 300 14.61 -7.97 -19.47
N THR A 301 14.04 -6.81 -19.22
CA THR A 301 13.84 -5.80 -20.26
C THR A 301 15.15 -5.32 -20.84
N VAL A 302 16.19 -5.06 -20.01
CA VAL A 302 17.50 -4.56 -20.50
C VAL A 302 18.24 -5.59 -21.35
N PHE A 303 18.14 -6.89 -21.02
CA PHE A 303 18.92 -7.95 -21.68
C PHE A 303 18.16 -8.69 -22.79
N GLU A 304 16.83 -8.67 -22.77
CA GLU A 304 15.98 -9.47 -23.66
C GLU A 304 15.20 -8.62 -24.67
N SER A 305 15.26 -7.28 -24.58
CA SER A 305 14.71 -6.39 -25.63
C SER A 305 15.61 -6.44 -26.87
N ASP A 306 15.03 -6.78 -28.02
CA ASP A 306 15.68 -6.79 -29.33
C ASP A 306 16.08 -5.37 -29.83
#